data_10d04305d70ee521f4a8835d52ccbf80
#
_entry.id   10d04305d70ee521f4a8835d52ccbf80
#
_cell.length_a   1.000
_cell.length_b   1.000
_cell.length_c   1.000
_cell.angle_alpha   90.00
_cell.angle_beta   90.00
_cell.angle_gamma   90.00
#
_symmetry.space_group_name_H-M   'P 1'
#
loop_
_entity.id
_entity.type
_entity.pdbx_description
1 polymer ?
#
loop_
_entity_poly.entity_id
_entity_poly.type
_entity_poly.pdbx_seq_one_letter_code
_entity_poly.pdbx_strand_id
1 'polypeptide(L)'
;MERRHLPHVTGDLRSHIVTVPEEIWKCSGIVILGRRIKSLVFTTDIAIIRNCNADAVLAVYPFTPQQVISNSIIQASNIPVLCGVGGGMTGGDRTVRLSKDAEAQGASG
;
A
#
# COMPACT_ATOMS: atom_id res chain seq x y z
N MET A 1 0.93 12.03 9.75
CA MET A 1 -0.14 11.36 8.99
C MET A 1 -1.37 11.24 9.85
N GLU A 2 -2.48 11.63 9.30
CA GLU A 2 -3.75 11.53 10.00
C GLU A 2 -4.13 10.05 10.17
N ARG A 3 -4.61 9.72 11.35
CA ARG A 3 -4.99 8.33 11.62
C ARG A 3 -6.32 8.03 10.91
N ARG A 4 -6.36 6.90 10.26
CA ARG A 4 -7.56 6.45 9.58
C ARG A 4 -8.67 6.16 10.57
N HIS A 5 -9.87 6.52 10.18
CA HIS A 5 -11.06 6.06 10.88
C HIS A 5 -11.44 4.67 10.41
N LEU A 6 -11.47 3.73 11.32
CA LEU A 6 -11.92 2.37 11.03
C LEU A 6 -13.34 2.19 11.55
N PRO A 7 -14.21 1.49 10.82
CA PRO A 7 -15.56 1.23 11.29
C PRO A 7 -15.53 0.47 12.61
N HIS A 8 -16.36 0.88 13.54
CA HIS A 8 -16.55 0.14 14.77
C HIS A 8 -17.66 -0.86 14.57
N VAL A 9 -17.32 -2.14 14.66
CA VAL A 9 -18.30 -3.23 14.50
C VAL A 9 -18.24 -4.16 15.69
N THR A 10 -19.38 -4.75 16.02
CA THR A 10 -19.48 -5.71 17.09
C THR A 10 -19.36 -7.14 16.54
N GLY A 11 -18.91 -8.07 17.36
CA GLY A 11 -18.72 -9.45 16.99
C GLY A 11 -17.25 -9.79 16.82
N ASP A 12 -16.88 -11.00 17.21
CA ASP A 12 -15.47 -11.40 17.32
C ASP A 12 -14.69 -11.30 16.01
N LEU A 13 -15.29 -11.74 14.89
CA LEU A 13 -14.61 -11.72 13.61
C LEU A 13 -14.50 -10.31 13.02
N ARG A 14 -15.54 -9.51 13.21
CA ARG A 14 -15.62 -8.18 12.58
C ARG A 14 -14.91 -7.09 13.37
N SER A 15 -14.61 -7.34 14.64
CA SER A 15 -13.94 -6.36 15.47
C SER A 15 -12.41 -6.39 15.30
N HIS A 16 -11.88 -7.39 14.62
CA HIS A 16 -10.44 -7.51 14.41
C HIS A 16 -9.99 -6.72 13.21
N ILE A 17 -8.87 -6.05 13.37
CA ILE A 17 -8.12 -5.44 12.25
C ILE A 17 -6.75 -6.11 12.21
N VAL A 18 -6.10 -6.00 11.06
CA VAL A 18 -4.71 -6.45 10.92
C VAL A 18 -3.81 -5.39 11.56
N THR A 19 -3.06 -5.80 12.58
CA THR A 19 -2.21 -4.87 13.32
C THR A 19 -0.74 -5.19 13.11
N VAL A 20 0.08 -4.14 12.99
CA VAL A 20 1.54 -4.30 12.97
C VAL A 20 2.03 -4.45 14.41
N PRO A 21 3.17 -5.14 14.62
CA PRO A 21 3.77 -5.24 15.95
C PRO A 21 4.10 -3.86 16.51
N GLU A 22 3.87 -3.65 17.80
CA GLU A 22 4.13 -2.36 18.43
C GLU A 22 5.59 -1.91 18.33
N GLU A 23 6.50 -2.86 18.32
CA GLU A 23 7.94 -2.59 18.22
C GLU A 23 8.32 -1.82 16.98
N ILE A 24 7.52 -1.91 15.93
CA ILE A 24 7.80 -1.23 14.67
C ILE A 24 7.79 0.29 14.83
N TRP A 25 7.03 0.80 15.78
CA TRP A 25 6.92 2.24 16.02
C TRP A 25 8.19 2.84 16.62
N LYS A 26 9.09 1.99 17.10
CA LYS A 26 10.38 2.42 17.65
C LYS A 26 11.43 2.65 16.58
N CYS A 27 11.22 2.17 15.36
CA CYS A 27 12.18 2.37 14.28
C CYS A 27 12.09 3.79 13.74
N SER A 28 13.13 4.24 13.04
CA SER A 28 13.16 5.58 12.46
C SER A 28 12.33 5.69 11.19
N GLY A 29 12.11 4.57 10.48
CA GLY A 29 11.33 4.56 9.25
C GLY A 29 12.01 5.30 8.10
N ILE A 30 11.22 5.57 7.09
CA ILE A 30 11.64 6.37 5.93
C ILE A 30 10.67 7.52 5.73
N VAL A 31 11.11 8.57 5.06
CA VAL A 31 10.23 9.70 4.74
C VAL A 31 9.98 9.71 3.24
N ILE A 32 8.71 9.65 2.86
CA ILE A 32 8.27 9.69 1.47
C ILE A 32 7.26 10.83 1.32
N LEU A 33 7.56 11.78 0.47
CA LEU A 33 6.69 12.94 0.22
C LEU A 33 6.26 13.63 1.51
N GLY A 34 7.21 13.81 2.44
CA GLY A 34 6.95 14.47 3.71
C GLY A 34 6.30 13.63 4.78
N ARG A 35 5.99 12.37 4.50
CA ARG A 35 5.39 11.44 5.45
C ARG A 35 6.41 10.45 5.96
N ARG A 36 6.45 10.26 7.27
CA ARG A 36 7.29 9.23 7.86
C ARG A 36 6.54 7.90 7.86
N ILE A 37 7.16 6.90 7.24
CA ILE A 37 6.58 5.57 7.09
C ILE A 37 7.44 4.59 7.87
N LYS A 38 6.86 3.96 8.87
CA LYS A 38 7.53 2.97 9.73
C LYS A 38 7.05 1.56 9.47
N SER A 39 5.93 1.40 8.81
CA SER A 39 5.36 0.08 8.54
C SER A 39 4.78 0.02 7.15
N LEU A 40 4.97 -1.14 6.52
CA LEU A 40 4.44 -1.43 5.19
C LEU A 40 3.70 -2.76 5.25
N VAL A 41 2.54 -2.83 4.66
CA VAL A 41 1.86 -4.10 4.43
C VAL A 41 2.04 -4.47 2.95
N PHE A 42 2.46 -5.70 2.72
CA PHE A 42 2.68 -6.23 1.37
C PHE A 42 1.41 -6.99 0.97
N THR A 43 0.54 -6.36 0.22
CA THR A 43 -0.70 -7.00 -0.17
C THR A 43 -1.35 -6.26 -1.34
N THR A 44 -2.20 -6.98 -2.05
CA THR A 44 -3.12 -6.41 -3.02
C THR A 44 -4.57 -6.60 -2.57
N ASP A 45 -4.76 -7.17 -1.39
CA ASP A 45 -6.09 -7.40 -0.83
C ASP A 45 -6.65 -6.10 -0.26
N ILE A 46 -7.63 -5.55 -0.92
CA ILE A 46 -8.24 -4.27 -0.55
C ILE A 46 -8.87 -4.33 0.83
N ALA A 47 -9.44 -5.48 1.21
CA ALA A 47 -10.04 -5.63 2.53
C ALA A 47 -8.98 -5.52 3.63
N ILE A 48 -7.81 -6.08 3.42
CA ILE A 48 -6.69 -5.95 4.35
C ILE A 48 -6.20 -4.51 4.40
N ILE A 49 -6.01 -3.88 3.25
CA ILE A 49 -5.54 -2.50 3.16
C ILE A 49 -6.45 -1.56 3.97
N ARG A 50 -7.74 -1.73 3.85
CA ARG A 50 -8.71 -0.86 4.51
C ARG A 50 -8.92 -1.20 5.99
N ASN A 51 -8.42 -2.32 6.46
CA ASN A 51 -8.62 -2.81 7.82
C ASN A 51 -7.31 -3.16 8.52
N CYS A 52 -6.25 -2.38 8.26
CA CYS A 52 -4.98 -2.53 8.94
C CYS A 52 -4.51 -1.18 9.46
N ASN A 53 -3.54 -1.19 10.36
CA ASN A 53 -2.95 0.02 10.91
C ASN A 53 -1.53 0.30 10.40
N ALA A 54 -1.14 -0.30 9.27
CA ALA A 54 0.13 0.01 8.64
C ALA A 54 0.13 1.44 8.09
N ASP A 55 1.31 2.04 8.00
CA ASP A 55 1.46 3.40 7.49
C ASP A 55 1.29 3.49 5.99
N ALA A 56 1.63 2.44 5.27
CA ALA A 56 1.54 2.40 3.81
C ALA A 56 1.36 0.98 3.32
N VAL A 57 0.99 0.83 2.06
CA VAL A 57 0.89 -0.46 1.41
C VAL A 57 1.88 -0.54 0.26
N LEU A 58 2.55 -1.68 0.14
CA LEU A 58 3.39 -2.01 -1.00
C LEU A 58 2.62 -3.01 -1.85
N ALA A 59 2.08 -2.53 -2.96
CA ALA A 59 1.25 -3.31 -3.86
C ALA A 59 2.14 -4.07 -4.83
N VAL A 60 2.50 -5.29 -4.44
CA VAL A 60 3.31 -6.21 -5.25
C VAL A 60 2.59 -7.54 -5.35
N TYR A 61 2.70 -8.16 -6.51
CA TYR A 61 2.07 -9.46 -6.74
C TYR A 61 2.90 -10.24 -7.75
N PRO A 62 2.75 -11.58 -7.79
CA PRO A 62 3.66 -12.43 -8.58
C PRO A 62 3.30 -12.52 -10.07
N PHE A 63 2.48 -11.62 -10.56
CA PHE A 63 2.08 -11.56 -11.95
C PHE A 63 2.64 -10.30 -12.60
N THR A 64 2.53 -10.22 -13.93
CA THR A 64 2.96 -9.02 -14.66
C THR A 64 2.19 -7.79 -14.17
N PRO A 65 2.87 -6.72 -13.77
CA PRO A 65 2.21 -5.52 -13.30
C PRO A 65 1.30 -4.91 -14.38
N GLN A 66 0.14 -4.43 -13.95
CA GLN A 66 -0.85 -3.80 -14.82
C GLN A 66 -1.36 -2.52 -14.20
N GLN A 67 -1.49 -1.49 -15.00
CA GLN A 67 -1.94 -0.18 -14.52
C GLN A 67 -3.36 -0.24 -13.92
N VAL A 68 -4.22 -1.11 -14.42
CA VAL A 68 -5.59 -1.24 -13.90
C VAL A 68 -5.59 -1.76 -12.46
N ILE A 69 -4.67 -2.66 -12.13
CA ILE A 69 -4.55 -3.20 -10.78
C ILE A 69 -4.02 -2.12 -9.83
N SER A 70 -2.94 -1.45 -10.22
CA SER A 70 -2.37 -0.35 -9.44
C SER A 70 -3.39 0.76 -9.20
N ASN A 71 -4.12 1.16 -10.24
CA ASN A 71 -5.14 2.18 -10.12
C ASN A 71 -6.25 1.76 -9.16
N SER A 72 -6.70 0.52 -9.25
CA SER A 72 -7.76 0.01 -8.38
C SER A 72 -7.35 0.05 -6.90
N ILE A 73 -6.11 -0.33 -6.61
CA ILE A 73 -5.58 -0.32 -5.25
C ILE A 73 -5.44 1.12 -4.75
N ILE A 74 -4.89 2.01 -5.57
CA ILE A 74 -4.74 3.42 -5.20
C ILE A 74 -6.09 4.06 -4.90
N GLN A 75 -7.08 3.81 -5.75
CA GLN A 75 -8.42 4.36 -5.56
C GLN A 75 -9.11 3.83 -4.29
N ALA A 76 -8.87 2.57 -3.95
CA ALA A 76 -9.50 1.94 -2.80
C ALA A 76 -8.76 2.22 -1.50
N SER A 77 -7.48 2.52 -1.55
CA SER A 77 -6.65 2.70 -0.36
C SER A 77 -6.82 4.09 0.25
N ASN A 78 -6.84 4.15 1.58
CA ASN A 78 -6.81 5.40 2.32
C ASN A 78 -5.46 5.63 3.02
N ILE A 79 -4.46 4.84 2.66
CA ILE A 79 -3.06 5.04 3.08
C ILE A 79 -2.20 5.13 1.82
N PRO A 80 -0.98 5.69 1.92
CA PRO A 80 -0.08 5.77 0.77
C PRO A 80 0.16 4.42 0.13
N VAL A 81 0.20 4.39 -1.21
CA VAL A 81 0.43 3.18 -1.98
C VAL A 81 1.76 3.29 -2.72
N LEU A 82 2.61 2.28 -2.55
CA LEU A 82 3.83 2.11 -3.33
C LEU A 82 3.56 0.95 -4.30
N CYS A 83 3.77 1.18 -5.58
CA CYS A 83 3.43 0.21 -6.62
C CYS A 83 4.65 -0.51 -7.13
N GLY A 84 4.54 -1.83 -7.27
CA GLY A 84 5.53 -2.62 -8.00
C GLY A 84 5.30 -2.46 -9.49
N VAL A 85 6.34 -2.06 -10.23
CA VAL A 85 6.25 -1.83 -11.67
C VAL A 85 7.06 -2.84 -12.49
N GLY A 86 7.49 -3.90 -11.84
CA GLY A 86 8.17 -5.01 -12.50
C GLY A 86 9.54 -5.25 -11.95
N GLY A 87 9.82 -6.51 -11.69
CA GLY A 87 11.15 -6.99 -11.33
C GLY A 87 11.76 -7.69 -12.52
N GLY A 88 12.41 -8.81 -12.29
CA GLY A 88 13.14 -9.53 -13.31
C GLY A 88 12.37 -9.96 -14.55
N MET A 89 11.04 -10.00 -14.51
CA MET A 89 10.19 -10.43 -15.62
C MET A 89 9.68 -9.28 -16.49
N THR A 90 9.80 -8.05 -16.01
CA THR A 90 9.36 -6.86 -16.73
C THR A 90 10.50 -5.86 -16.75
N GLY A 91 10.79 -5.30 -17.89
CA GLY A 91 11.87 -4.35 -18.02
C GLY A 91 11.65 -3.38 -19.16
N GLY A 92 12.63 -2.52 -19.38
CA GLY A 92 12.66 -1.60 -20.50
C GLY A 92 11.48 -0.62 -20.50
N ASP A 93 10.93 -0.38 -21.68
CA ASP A 93 9.89 0.62 -21.89
C ASP A 93 8.62 0.31 -21.11
N ARG A 94 8.31 -0.96 -20.89
CA ARG A 94 7.12 -1.34 -20.14
C ARG A 94 7.22 -0.86 -18.69
N THR A 95 8.36 -1.06 -18.05
CA THR A 95 8.58 -0.60 -16.67
C THR A 95 8.50 0.92 -16.58
N VAL A 96 9.07 1.63 -17.54
CA VAL A 96 9.01 3.09 -17.58
C VAL A 96 7.57 3.57 -17.71
N ARG A 97 6.79 2.98 -18.59
CA ARG A 97 5.38 3.36 -18.77
C ARG A 97 4.55 3.08 -17.54
N LEU A 98 4.75 1.92 -16.91
CA LEU A 98 4.04 1.57 -15.67
C LEU A 98 4.39 2.53 -14.54
N SER A 99 5.64 2.95 -14.44
CA SER A 99 6.07 3.93 -13.44
C SER A 99 5.39 5.28 -13.64
N LYS A 100 5.33 5.75 -14.88
CA LYS A 100 4.65 7.01 -15.20
C LYS A 100 3.15 6.93 -14.93
N ASP A 101 2.53 5.80 -15.29
CA ASP A 101 1.10 5.58 -15.04
C ASP A 101 0.80 5.56 -13.55
N ALA A 102 1.61 4.86 -12.77
CA ALA A 102 1.44 4.79 -11.31
C ALA A 102 1.57 6.17 -10.67
N GLU A 103 2.55 6.95 -11.08
CA GLU A 103 2.72 8.32 -10.60
C GLU A 103 1.50 9.17 -10.95
N ALA A 104 1.03 9.10 -12.19
CA ALA A 104 -0.14 9.85 -12.63
C ALA A 104 -1.42 9.42 -11.89
N GLN A 105 -1.50 8.16 -11.48
CA GLN A 105 -2.64 7.62 -10.72
C GLN A 105 -2.61 8.01 -9.25
N GLY A 106 -1.51 8.52 -8.74
CA GLY A 106 -1.38 8.95 -7.35
C GLY A 106 -0.56 8.05 -6.45
N ALA A 107 0.27 7.18 -7.00
CA ALA A 107 1.17 6.38 -6.19
C ALA A 107 2.18 7.27 -5.46
N SER A 108 2.51 6.89 -4.23
CA SER A 108 3.50 7.61 -3.42
C SER A 108 4.93 7.14 -3.71
N GLY A 109 5.04 6.02 -4.35
CA GLY A 109 6.33 5.45 -4.71
C GLY A 109 6.19 4.23 -5.58
#